data_41871ab9d4766426d0f9efde4bc13119
#
_entry.id   41871ab9d4766426d0f9efde4bc13119
#
_cell.length_a   1.000
_cell.length_b   1.000
_cell.length_c   1.000
_cell.angle_alpha   90.00
_cell.angle_beta   90.00
_cell.angle_gamma   90.00
#
_symmetry.space_group_name_H-M   'P 1'
#
loop_
_entity.id
_entity.type
_entity.pdbx_description
1 polymer ?
#
loop_
_entity_poly.entity_id
_entity_poly.type
_entity_poly.pdbx_seq_one_letter_code
_entity_poly.pdbx_strand_id
1 'polypeptide(L)'
;ASLSATGKATICNMGAEVGATTSIFPYDAEMEKYLCATGRKEVAAMASGNALYLKADAEVEANPEVYYDRIIDIDLSTLEPYINGPFTPDAACPISEFAEKVRTNGYPQRMEVGLIGSCTNSSYQDLSRAASLARQVKAKGLKMTAQLIINPGSEQVYCRQSVME
;
A
#
# COMPACT_ATOMS: atom_id res chain seq x y z
N ALA A 1 -0.49 -0.08 16.01
CA ALA A 1 -0.53 -0.81 14.75
C ALA A 1 0.37 -0.08 13.79
N SER A 2 1.32 -0.77 13.30
CA SER A 2 2.33 -0.17 12.44
C SER A 2 1.99 -0.46 10.98
N LEU A 3 2.02 0.58 10.19
CA LEU A 3 1.99 0.46 8.75
C LEU A 3 3.33 -0.13 8.29
N SER A 4 3.29 -1.11 7.39
CA SER A 4 4.53 -1.69 6.84
C SER A 4 5.36 -0.66 6.08
N ALA A 5 6.66 -0.91 5.91
CA ALA A 5 7.53 -0.02 5.13
C ALA A 5 7.02 0.18 3.69
N THR A 6 6.52 -0.87 3.04
CA THR A 6 5.93 -0.76 1.70
C THR A 6 4.60 0.01 1.70
N GLY A 7 3.79 -0.10 2.76
CA GLY A 7 2.60 0.73 2.93
C GLY A 7 2.91 2.21 3.11
N LYS A 8 3.96 2.54 3.87
CA LYS A 8 4.46 3.92 3.98
C LYS A 8 4.97 4.44 2.64
N ALA A 9 5.69 3.59 1.87
CA ALA A 9 6.15 3.94 0.52
C ALA A 9 4.97 4.27 -0.42
N THR A 10 3.87 3.54 -0.33
CA THR A 10 2.64 3.84 -1.09
C THR A 10 2.10 5.25 -0.77
N ILE A 11 2.02 5.60 0.51
CA ILE A 11 1.56 6.94 0.93
C ILE A 11 2.50 8.03 0.41
N CYS A 12 3.82 7.83 0.52
CA CYS A 12 4.81 8.78 0.00
C CYS A 12 4.70 8.94 -1.52
N ASN A 13 4.52 7.84 -2.25
CA ASN A 13 4.34 7.87 -3.70
C ASN A 13 3.07 8.66 -4.09
N MET A 14 1.94 8.37 -3.44
CA MET A 14 0.70 9.09 -3.68
C MET A 14 0.80 10.56 -3.28
N GLY A 15 1.54 10.89 -2.23
CA GLY A 15 1.86 12.27 -1.87
C GLY A 15 2.52 13.03 -3.01
N ALA A 16 3.52 12.44 -3.66
CA ALA A 16 4.17 13.05 -4.82
C ALA A 16 3.21 13.22 -6.01
N GLU A 17 2.33 12.27 -6.25
CA GLU A 17 1.33 12.34 -7.34
C GLU A 17 0.29 13.44 -7.13
N VAL A 18 -0.06 13.75 -5.88
CA VAL A 18 -0.99 14.86 -5.55
C VAL A 18 -0.28 16.20 -5.33
N GLY A 19 1.02 16.27 -5.59
CA GLY A 19 1.78 17.53 -5.61
C GLY A 19 2.62 17.84 -4.36
N ALA A 20 2.76 16.90 -3.43
CA ALA A 20 3.65 17.10 -2.29
C ALA A 20 5.13 17.03 -2.73
N THR A 21 5.92 17.99 -2.32
CA THR A 21 7.36 18.04 -2.63
C THR A 21 8.11 16.90 -1.95
N THR A 22 7.68 16.52 -0.75
CA THR A 22 8.27 15.43 0.04
C THR A 22 7.24 14.82 0.98
N SER A 23 7.51 13.60 1.42
CA SER A 23 6.76 12.90 2.46
C SER A 23 7.73 12.20 3.38
N ILE A 24 7.52 12.28 4.68
CA ILE A 24 8.42 11.74 5.70
C ILE A 24 7.62 10.88 6.67
N PHE A 25 8.15 9.71 6.99
CA PHE A 25 7.72 8.87 8.10
C PHE A 25 8.84 8.71 9.11
N PRO A 26 8.54 8.70 10.42
CA PRO A 26 9.55 8.38 11.42
C PRO A 26 10.02 6.93 11.26
N TYR A 27 11.28 6.68 11.67
CA TYR A 27 11.85 5.34 11.70
C TYR A 27 11.18 4.50 12.80
N ASP A 28 10.85 3.25 12.47
CA ASP A 28 10.24 2.30 13.39
C ASP A 28 10.67 0.84 13.11
N ALA A 29 10.16 -0.07 13.91
CA ALA A 29 10.46 -1.50 13.81
C ALA A 29 10.09 -2.11 12.44
N GLU A 30 9.07 -1.59 11.74
CA GLU A 30 8.71 -2.09 10.41
C GLU A 30 9.71 -1.65 9.34
N MET A 31 10.32 -0.46 9.52
CA MET A 31 11.45 -0.02 8.68
C MET A 31 12.70 -0.87 8.92
N GLU A 32 13.04 -1.16 10.19
CA GLU A 32 14.14 -2.06 10.54
C GLU A 32 13.97 -3.43 9.92
N LYS A 33 12.80 -4.03 10.10
CA LYS A 33 12.44 -5.33 9.53
C LYS A 33 12.58 -5.37 8.01
N TYR A 34 12.13 -4.33 7.34
CA TYR A 34 12.24 -4.21 5.89
C TYR A 34 13.72 -4.10 5.43
N LEU A 35 14.52 -3.27 6.09
CA LEU A 35 15.94 -3.13 5.81
C LEU A 35 16.67 -4.47 6.00
N CYS A 36 16.40 -5.18 7.10
CA CYS A 36 16.98 -6.51 7.35
C CYS A 36 16.56 -7.53 6.28
N ALA A 37 15.30 -7.57 5.92
CA ALA A 37 14.76 -8.50 4.92
C ALA A 37 15.30 -8.26 3.50
N THR A 38 15.72 -7.03 3.21
CA THR A 38 16.27 -6.62 1.91
C THR A 38 17.81 -6.58 1.89
N GLY A 39 18.48 -7.22 2.85
CA GLY A 39 19.95 -7.35 2.87
C GLY A 39 20.70 -6.12 3.37
N ARG A 40 20.01 -5.14 4.00
CA ARG A 40 20.58 -3.89 4.49
C ARG A 40 20.70 -3.83 6.01
N LYS A 41 21.20 -4.91 6.61
CA LYS A 41 21.32 -5.05 8.08
C LYS A 41 22.22 -3.99 8.72
N GLU A 42 23.29 -3.60 8.06
CA GLU A 42 24.19 -2.55 8.57
C GLU A 42 23.48 -1.19 8.63
N VAL A 43 22.69 -0.86 7.59
CA VAL A 43 21.87 0.36 7.58
C VAL A 43 20.81 0.31 8.67
N ALA A 44 20.17 -0.84 8.88
CA ALA A 44 19.21 -1.03 9.96
C ALA A 44 19.86 -0.81 11.34
N ALA A 45 21.05 -1.38 11.58
CA ALA A 45 21.78 -1.18 12.83
C ALA A 45 22.15 0.28 13.06
N MET A 46 22.64 0.96 12.02
CA MET A 46 22.97 2.38 12.08
C MET A 46 21.72 3.24 12.38
N ALA A 47 20.62 2.97 11.72
CA ALA A 47 19.33 3.68 11.95
C ALA A 47 18.81 3.42 13.37
N SER A 48 18.86 2.18 13.85
CA SER A 48 18.43 1.83 15.22
C SER A 48 19.31 2.50 16.27
N GLY A 49 20.62 2.61 16.05
CA GLY A 49 21.54 3.35 16.92
C GLY A 49 21.27 4.85 16.96
N ASN A 50 20.60 5.40 15.96
CA ASN A 50 20.28 6.83 15.84
C ASN A 50 18.75 7.09 15.88
N ALA A 51 17.94 6.16 16.39
CA ALA A 51 16.49 6.24 16.34
C ALA A 51 15.90 7.51 16.99
N LEU A 52 16.59 8.07 17.97
CA LEU A 52 16.19 9.32 18.63
C LEU A 52 16.17 10.54 17.67
N TYR A 53 17.01 10.51 16.64
CA TYR A 53 17.11 11.57 15.63
C TYR A 53 16.26 11.29 14.36
N LEU A 54 15.63 10.12 14.31
CA LEU A 54 14.83 9.68 13.16
C LEU A 54 13.32 9.67 13.46
N LYS A 55 12.89 10.60 14.31
CA LYS A 55 11.49 10.83 14.69
C LYS A 55 11.25 12.34 14.80
N ALA A 56 9.99 12.72 14.94
CA ALA A 56 9.64 14.12 15.22
C ALA A 56 10.22 14.58 16.56
N ASP A 57 10.54 15.86 16.68
CA ASP A 57 10.94 16.48 17.93
C ASP A 57 9.78 16.46 18.93
N ALA A 58 10.09 16.30 20.21
CA ALA A 58 9.07 16.16 21.25
C ALA A 58 8.11 17.37 21.33
N GLU A 59 8.61 18.56 21.02
CA GLU A 59 7.83 19.80 20.98
C GLU A 59 6.84 19.82 19.80
N VAL A 60 7.22 19.22 18.66
CA VAL A 60 6.36 19.08 17.49
C VAL A 60 5.25 18.05 17.76
N GLU A 61 5.58 16.94 18.42
CA GLU A 61 4.58 15.95 18.83
C GLU A 61 3.58 16.51 19.85
N ALA A 62 4.06 17.38 20.76
CA ALA A 62 3.21 17.97 21.81
C ALA A 62 2.27 19.07 21.27
N ASN A 63 2.69 19.84 20.27
CA ASN A 63 1.94 20.98 19.75
C ASN A 63 2.04 21.04 18.22
N PRO A 64 1.52 20.04 17.50
CA PRO A 64 1.69 19.94 16.05
C PRO A 64 1.06 21.13 15.30
N GLU A 65 0.02 21.74 15.85
CA GLU A 65 -0.68 22.91 15.26
C GLU A 65 0.18 24.17 15.20
N VAL A 66 1.28 24.21 15.94
CA VAL A 66 2.23 25.35 15.91
C VAL A 66 3.21 25.20 14.74
N TYR A 67 3.47 23.97 14.30
CA TYR A 67 4.51 23.62 13.33
C TYR A 67 3.97 23.26 11.95
N TYR A 68 2.70 22.87 11.85
CA TYR A 68 2.06 22.44 10.60
C TYR A 68 0.88 23.31 10.24
N ASP A 69 0.78 23.66 8.98
CA ASP A 69 -0.35 24.44 8.44
C ASP A 69 -1.67 23.69 8.53
N ARG A 70 -1.60 22.37 8.53
CA ARG A 70 -2.78 21.48 8.57
C ARG A 70 -2.47 20.14 9.20
N ILE A 71 -3.38 19.70 10.06
CA ILE A 71 -3.37 18.36 10.64
C ILE A 71 -4.53 17.56 10.07
N ILE A 72 -4.28 16.31 9.69
CA ILE A 72 -5.30 15.39 9.19
C ILE A 72 -5.22 14.12 10.01
N ASP A 73 -6.27 13.85 10.77
CA ASP A 73 -6.43 12.63 11.54
C ASP A 73 -7.23 11.60 10.74
N ILE A 74 -6.68 10.40 10.57
CA ILE A 74 -7.33 9.30 9.87
C ILE A 74 -7.41 8.10 10.79
N ASP A 75 -8.63 7.75 11.19
CA ASP A 75 -8.88 6.51 11.94
C ASP A 75 -8.87 5.31 11.01
N LEU A 76 -7.78 4.55 11.03
CA LEU A 76 -7.62 3.35 10.21
C LEU A 76 -8.59 2.23 10.58
N SER A 77 -9.24 2.28 11.75
CA SER A 77 -10.22 1.26 12.14
C SER A 77 -11.57 1.44 11.46
N THR A 78 -11.86 2.65 11.00
CA THR A 78 -13.10 2.99 10.26
C THR A 78 -12.89 3.11 8.76
N LEU A 79 -11.63 3.06 8.30
CA LEU A 79 -11.28 3.20 6.90
C LEU A 79 -11.57 1.91 6.13
N GLU A 80 -12.39 2.01 5.11
CA GLU A 80 -12.59 0.94 4.13
C GLU A 80 -11.78 1.21 2.84
N PRO A 81 -11.52 0.18 2.01
CA PRO A 81 -10.88 0.38 0.71
C PRO A 81 -11.71 1.28 -0.21
N TYR A 82 -11.02 2.14 -0.94
CA TYR A 82 -11.61 2.98 -1.99
C TYR A 82 -11.24 2.44 -3.37
N ILE A 83 -12.14 2.62 -4.32
CA ILE A 83 -11.92 2.27 -5.72
C ILE A 83 -12.07 3.50 -6.58
N ASN A 84 -11.15 3.70 -7.51
CA ASN A 84 -11.18 4.78 -8.49
C ASN A 84 -11.82 4.32 -9.80
N GLY A 85 -12.43 5.26 -10.49
CA GLY A 85 -12.97 5.05 -11.82
C GLY A 85 -14.46 4.67 -11.84
N PRO A 86 -14.92 4.21 -13.01
CA PRO A 86 -14.16 4.13 -14.28
C PRO A 86 -13.90 5.49 -14.92
N PHE A 87 -13.03 5.51 -15.94
CA PHE A 87 -12.72 6.62 -16.85
C PHE A 87 -11.95 7.81 -16.28
N THR A 88 -11.91 8.00 -14.97
CA THR A 88 -11.13 9.06 -14.32
C THR A 88 -10.63 8.61 -12.94
N PRO A 89 -9.39 8.94 -12.56
CA PRO A 89 -8.88 8.64 -11.21
C PRO A 89 -9.57 9.46 -10.12
N ASP A 90 -10.25 10.55 -10.47
CA ASP A 90 -10.93 11.43 -9.52
C ASP A 90 -12.29 10.86 -9.05
N ALA A 91 -12.79 9.84 -9.71
CA ALA A 91 -14.08 9.22 -9.39
C ALA A 91 -13.95 8.17 -8.28
N ALA A 92 -13.28 8.51 -7.18
CA ALA A 92 -13.15 7.63 -6.03
C ALA A 92 -14.47 7.45 -5.28
N CYS A 93 -14.71 6.24 -4.77
CA CYS A 93 -15.76 5.97 -3.80
C CYS A 93 -15.40 4.78 -2.91
N PRO A 94 -16.03 4.64 -1.72
CA PRO A 94 -15.91 3.46 -0.90
C PRO A 94 -16.29 2.19 -1.67
N ILE A 95 -15.60 1.09 -1.42
CA ILE A 95 -15.87 -0.16 -2.13
C ILE A 95 -17.28 -0.70 -1.82
N SER A 96 -17.80 -0.42 -0.64
CA SER A 96 -19.16 -0.77 -0.22
C SER A 96 -20.23 -0.11 -1.08
N GLU A 97 -19.98 1.08 -1.63
CA GLU A 97 -20.91 1.86 -2.46
C GLU A 97 -20.74 1.59 -3.96
N PHE A 98 -19.63 0.95 -4.35
CA PHE A 98 -19.26 0.84 -5.77
C PHE A 98 -20.26 0.04 -6.60
N ALA A 99 -20.87 -1.01 -6.03
CA ALA A 99 -21.87 -1.81 -6.73
C ALA A 99 -23.11 -0.99 -7.12
N GLU A 100 -23.55 -0.08 -6.26
CA GLU A 100 -24.65 0.84 -6.55
C GLU A 100 -24.27 1.87 -7.59
N LYS A 101 -23.08 2.46 -7.45
CA LYS A 101 -22.52 3.38 -8.44
C LYS A 101 -22.44 2.77 -9.84
N VAL A 102 -22.03 1.49 -9.96
CA VAL A 102 -21.98 0.77 -11.23
C VAL A 102 -23.37 0.64 -11.84
N ARG A 103 -24.37 0.25 -11.06
CA ARG A 103 -25.76 0.09 -11.54
C ARG A 103 -26.37 1.41 -11.99
N THR A 104 -26.25 2.43 -11.14
CA THR A 104 -26.86 3.75 -11.38
C THR A 104 -26.29 4.45 -12.60
N ASN A 105 -24.98 4.30 -12.84
CA ASN A 105 -24.30 4.97 -13.96
C ASN A 105 -24.19 4.08 -15.21
N GLY A 106 -24.70 2.85 -15.19
CA GLY A 106 -24.60 1.93 -16.32
C GLY A 106 -23.17 1.53 -16.69
N TYR A 107 -22.27 1.46 -15.69
CA TYR A 107 -20.88 1.06 -15.92
C TYR A 107 -20.76 -0.43 -16.25
N PRO A 108 -19.68 -0.83 -16.95
CA PRO A 108 -19.42 -2.24 -17.22
C PRO A 108 -19.42 -3.08 -15.93
N GLN A 109 -20.22 -4.13 -15.90
CA GLN A 109 -20.33 -5.02 -14.74
C GLN A 109 -19.37 -6.21 -14.80
N ARG A 110 -18.86 -6.51 -16.00
CA ARG A 110 -17.91 -7.60 -16.22
C ARG A 110 -16.52 -7.05 -16.44
N MET A 111 -15.57 -7.55 -15.66
CA MET A 111 -14.14 -7.31 -15.88
C MET A 111 -13.60 -8.38 -16.82
N GLU A 112 -12.91 -7.97 -17.87
CA GLU A 112 -12.25 -8.87 -18.82
C GLU A 112 -10.82 -9.16 -18.43
N VAL A 113 -10.13 -8.16 -17.88
CA VAL A 113 -8.73 -8.26 -17.43
C VAL A 113 -8.58 -7.64 -16.04
N GLY A 114 -7.93 -8.36 -15.14
CA GLY A 114 -7.41 -7.85 -13.88
C GLY A 114 -5.90 -7.71 -13.96
N LEU A 115 -5.35 -6.64 -13.43
CA LEU A 115 -3.91 -6.41 -13.33
C LEU A 115 -3.51 -6.18 -11.88
N ILE A 116 -2.49 -6.92 -11.44
CA ILE A 116 -1.75 -6.61 -10.21
C ILE A 116 -0.34 -6.26 -10.62
N GLY A 117 0.05 -5.01 -10.48
CA GLY A 117 1.38 -4.60 -10.88
C GLY A 117 1.53 -3.10 -10.97
N SER A 118 2.62 -2.61 -10.43
CA SER A 118 3.08 -1.23 -10.54
C SER A 118 4.51 -1.13 -10.00
N CYS A 119 5.11 0.04 -10.10
CA CYS A 119 6.37 0.33 -9.41
C CYS A 119 6.22 0.37 -7.88
N THR A 120 5.01 0.56 -7.35
CA THR A 120 4.74 0.81 -5.92
C THR A 120 4.00 -0.35 -5.26
N ASN A 121 2.88 -0.82 -5.84
CA ASN A 121 1.97 -1.78 -5.20
C ASN A 121 2.04 -3.18 -5.84
N SER A 122 3.23 -3.68 -6.08
CA SER A 122 3.51 -5.06 -6.44
C SER A 122 4.70 -5.60 -5.65
N SER A 123 4.79 -5.18 -4.40
CA SER A 123 5.79 -5.69 -3.46
C SER A 123 5.53 -7.18 -3.12
N TYR A 124 6.52 -7.84 -2.55
CA TYR A 124 6.36 -9.21 -2.05
C TYR A 124 5.16 -9.33 -1.08
N GLN A 125 4.93 -8.32 -0.25
CA GLN A 125 3.81 -8.29 0.69
C GLN A 125 2.45 -8.23 -0.05
N ASP A 126 2.33 -7.38 -1.06
CA ASP A 126 1.09 -7.22 -1.83
C ASP A 126 0.75 -8.50 -2.59
N LEU A 127 1.74 -9.07 -3.27
CA LEU A 127 1.55 -10.30 -4.01
C LEU A 127 1.30 -11.52 -3.08
N SER A 128 1.89 -11.55 -1.89
CA SER A 128 1.59 -12.58 -0.89
C SER A 128 0.14 -12.51 -0.40
N ARG A 129 -0.41 -11.32 -0.24
CA ARG A 129 -1.84 -11.11 0.07
C ARG A 129 -2.74 -11.59 -1.07
N ALA A 130 -2.42 -11.22 -2.31
CA ALA A 130 -3.13 -11.68 -3.49
C ALA A 130 -3.10 -13.21 -3.62
N ALA A 131 -1.94 -13.84 -3.42
CA ALA A 131 -1.79 -15.29 -3.41
C ALA A 131 -2.61 -15.96 -2.30
N SER A 132 -2.71 -15.35 -1.11
CA SER A 132 -3.57 -15.83 -0.03
C SER A 132 -5.04 -15.83 -0.42
N LEU A 133 -5.52 -14.77 -1.07
CA LEU A 133 -6.88 -14.70 -1.60
C LEU A 133 -7.12 -15.74 -2.69
N ALA A 134 -6.18 -15.90 -3.62
CA ALA A 134 -6.27 -16.89 -4.69
C ALA A 134 -6.38 -18.32 -4.13
N ARG A 135 -5.60 -18.66 -3.09
CA ARG A 135 -5.72 -19.96 -2.40
C ARG A 135 -7.11 -20.16 -1.77
N GLN A 136 -7.70 -19.13 -1.17
CA GLN A 136 -9.04 -19.21 -0.60
C GLN A 136 -10.11 -19.40 -1.69
N VAL A 137 -10.00 -18.72 -2.81
CA VAL A 137 -10.87 -18.87 -3.98
C VAL A 137 -10.78 -20.30 -4.52
N LYS A 138 -9.55 -20.83 -4.71
CA LYS A 138 -9.31 -22.21 -5.15
C LYS A 138 -9.90 -23.22 -4.19
N ALA A 139 -9.73 -23.04 -2.89
CA ALA A 139 -10.26 -23.95 -1.86
C ALA A 139 -11.81 -24.00 -1.89
N LYS A 140 -12.48 -22.93 -2.31
CA LYS A 140 -13.94 -22.87 -2.50
C LYS A 140 -14.40 -23.42 -3.86
N GLY A 141 -13.49 -23.95 -4.69
CA GLY A 141 -13.81 -24.43 -6.04
C GLY A 141 -14.20 -23.35 -7.04
N LEU A 142 -14.00 -22.08 -6.70
CA LEU A 142 -14.30 -20.96 -7.58
C LEU A 142 -13.19 -20.79 -8.63
N LYS A 143 -13.58 -20.29 -9.79
CA LYS A 143 -12.66 -19.99 -10.90
C LYS A 143 -12.78 -18.53 -11.30
N MET A 144 -11.67 -17.92 -11.66
CA MET A 144 -11.69 -16.60 -12.28
C MET A 144 -12.31 -16.68 -13.68
N THR A 145 -13.12 -15.70 -14.00
CA THR A 145 -13.72 -15.52 -15.33
C THR A 145 -12.98 -14.47 -16.17
N ALA A 146 -12.12 -13.67 -15.53
CA ALA A 146 -11.30 -12.66 -16.14
C ALA A 146 -9.85 -13.14 -16.28
N GLN A 147 -9.13 -12.64 -17.27
CA GLN A 147 -7.69 -12.82 -17.35
C GLN A 147 -7.00 -12.07 -16.20
N LEU A 148 -6.06 -12.70 -15.52
CA LEU A 148 -5.24 -12.04 -14.49
C LEU A 148 -3.81 -11.88 -14.99
N ILE A 149 -3.32 -10.67 -14.99
CA ILE A 149 -1.93 -10.32 -15.30
C ILE A 149 -1.26 -9.90 -13.99
N ILE A 150 -0.09 -10.45 -13.70
CA ILE A 150 0.69 -10.12 -12.50
C ILE A 150 2.07 -9.67 -12.92
N ASN A 151 2.43 -8.44 -12.56
CA ASN A 151 3.74 -7.86 -12.79
C ASN A 151 4.43 -7.60 -11.43
N PRO A 152 5.39 -8.43 -11.01
CA PRO A 152 6.17 -8.18 -9.80
C PRO A 152 6.94 -6.86 -9.89
N GLY A 153 7.07 -6.14 -8.77
CA GLY A 153 7.72 -4.83 -8.71
C GLY A 153 9.24 -4.85 -8.90
N SER A 154 9.86 -6.04 -8.86
CA SER A 154 11.29 -6.23 -9.10
C SER A 154 11.62 -7.68 -9.40
N GLU A 155 12.79 -7.92 -9.97
CA GLU A 155 13.33 -9.26 -10.17
C GLU A 155 13.45 -10.04 -8.85
N GLN A 156 13.80 -9.37 -7.77
CA GLN A 156 13.88 -10.00 -6.44
C GLN A 156 12.54 -10.50 -5.95
N VAL A 157 11.46 -9.75 -6.22
CA VAL A 157 10.09 -10.16 -5.88
C VAL A 157 9.68 -11.34 -6.75
N TYR A 158 9.97 -11.28 -8.06
CA TYR A 158 9.70 -12.36 -9.00
C TYR A 158 10.38 -13.68 -8.59
N CYS A 159 11.69 -13.66 -8.34
CA CYS A 159 12.46 -14.85 -7.94
C CYS A 159 11.96 -15.48 -6.62
N ARG A 160 11.54 -14.67 -5.65
CA ARG A 160 11.01 -15.18 -4.39
C ARG A 160 9.63 -15.81 -4.52
N GLN A 161 8.85 -15.39 -5.49
CA GLN A 161 7.52 -15.97 -5.74
C GLN A 161 7.60 -17.31 -6.46
N SER A 162 8.52 -17.47 -7.40
CA SER A 162 8.72 -18.73 -8.13
C SER A 162 9.18 -19.89 -7.22
N VAL A 163 9.62 -19.62 -6.00
CA VAL A 163 10.01 -20.63 -5.00
C VAL A 163 8.82 -21.07 -4.12
N MET A 164 7.67 -20.38 -4.22
CA MET A 164 6.49 -20.61 -3.36
C MET A 164 5.31 -21.26 -4.11
N GLU A 165 5.48 -21.64 -5.39
CA GLU A 165 4.56 -22.46 -6.16
C GLU A 165 4.77 -23.96 -5.86
#